data_96477c2cb3adea801ca224e797d17da8
#
_entry.id   96477c2cb3adea801ca224e797d17da8
#
_cell.length_a   1.000
_cell.length_b   1.000
_cell.length_c   1.000
_cell.angle_alpha   90.00
_cell.angle_beta   90.00
_cell.angle_gamma   90.00
#
_symmetry.space_group_name_H-M   'P 1'
#
loop_
_entity.id
_entity.type
_entity.pdbx_description
1 polymer ?
#
loop_
_entity_poly.entity_id
_entity_poly.type
_entity_poly.pdbx_seq_one_letter_code
_entity_poly.pdbx_strand_id
1 'polypeptide(L)'
;VILGSAGMRIVTAGDMVCFAGISGGLNVSIKNDYNITVLRGQSVSEILLSPEKIGYTGIESPTVVLALSDEGVARRQKIFAALSPDTYVLKEASVAIPGTPAQVEELDFKAMKIKKTDWALASLAVLAKHEIVLNKDMLVFALKSRFNEKLFNLSMETVDKLI
;
A
#
# COMPACT_ATOMS: atom_id res chain seq x y z
N VAL A 1 -4.92 -2.54 2.91
CA VAL A 1 -4.21 -2.04 4.11
C VAL A 1 -2.73 -1.95 3.82
N ILE A 2 -2.08 -0.84 4.17
CA ILE A 2 -0.64 -0.64 4.04
C ILE A 2 -0.03 -0.53 5.44
N LEU A 3 0.88 -1.44 5.76
CA LEU A 3 1.53 -1.58 7.06
C LEU A 3 2.99 -1.17 6.96
N GLY A 4 3.34 0.01 7.45
CA GLY A 4 4.69 0.54 7.38
C GLY A 4 5.11 1.31 8.64
N SER A 5 6.20 2.04 8.49
CA SER A 5 6.78 2.90 9.53
C SER A 5 6.84 4.35 9.08
N ALA A 6 6.99 5.24 10.04
CA ALA A 6 7.24 6.65 9.78
C ALA A 6 8.44 6.84 8.81
N GLY A 7 8.31 7.78 7.89
CA GLY A 7 9.32 8.03 6.85
C GLY A 7 9.22 7.15 5.60
N MET A 8 8.34 6.15 5.57
CA MET A 8 8.13 5.27 4.41
C MET A 8 7.06 5.78 3.44
N ARG A 9 6.57 7.00 3.60
CA ARG A 9 5.53 7.61 2.75
C ARG A 9 4.23 6.81 2.66
N ILE A 10 3.85 6.14 3.76
CA ILE A 10 2.67 5.26 3.80
C ILE A 10 1.37 6.04 3.53
N VAL A 11 1.20 7.20 4.18
CA VAL A 11 0.03 8.07 3.96
C VAL A 11 -0.04 8.52 2.51
N THR A 12 1.09 8.91 1.92
CA THR A 12 1.18 9.29 0.50
C THR A 12 0.76 8.14 -0.42
N ALA A 13 1.19 6.92 -0.13
CA ALA A 13 0.76 5.74 -0.90
C ALA A 13 -0.75 5.48 -0.74
N GLY A 14 -1.30 5.67 0.45
CA GLY A 14 -2.75 5.60 0.69
C GLY A 14 -3.51 6.63 -0.15
N ASP A 15 -3.04 7.88 -0.19
CA ASP A 15 -3.60 8.93 -1.05
C ASP A 15 -3.59 8.52 -2.52
N MET A 16 -2.49 7.91 -2.99
CA MET A 16 -2.39 7.44 -4.38
C MET A 16 -3.43 6.37 -4.70
N VAL A 17 -3.68 5.43 -3.79
CA VAL A 17 -4.75 4.44 -3.96
C VAL A 17 -6.13 5.12 -4.05
N CYS A 18 -6.36 6.17 -3.25
CA CYS A 18 -7.59 6.95 -3.34
C CYS A 18 -7.73 7.65 -4.71
N PHE A 19 -6.70 8.34 -5.18
CA PHE A 19 -6.72 8.99 -6.51
C PHE A 19 -6.91 7.96 -7.64
N ALA A 20 -6.23 6.81 -7.55
CA ALA A 20 -6.40 5.72 -8.49
C ALA A 20 -7.86 5.21 -8.49
N GLY A 21 -8.45 4.99 -7.31
CA GLY A 21 -9.84 4.58 -7.17
C GLY A 21 -10.82 5.59 -7.79
N ILE A 22 -10.62 6.88 -7.52
CA ILE A 22 -11.44 7.96 -8.09
C ILE A 22 -11.35 7.96 -9.61
N SER A 23 -10.16 7.78 -10.19
CA SER A 23 -9.99 7.71 -11.65
C SER A 23 -10.72 6.51 -12.26
N GLY A 24 -10.89 5.44 -11.50
CA GLY A 24 -11.69 4.27 -11.86
C GLY A 24 -13.20 4.41 -11.59
N GLY A 25 -13.65 5.59 -11.16
CA GLY A 25 -15.07 5.86 -10.87
C GLY A 25 -15.56 5.30 -9.53
N LEU A 26 -14.65 4.98 -8.61
CA LEU A 26 -14.98 4.42 -7.30
C LEU A 26 -15.16 5.51 -6.23
N ASN A 27 -16.00 5.23 -5.24
CA ASN A 27 -16.00 5.93 -3.97
C ASN A 27 -14.81 5.46 -3.13
N VAL A 28 -14.20 6.38 -2.38
CA VAL A 28 -13.01 6.09 -1.59
C VAL A 28 -13.17 6.57 -0.15
N SER A 29 -12.58 5.83 0.78
CA SER A 29 -12.42 6.24 2.17
C SER A 29 -11.04 5.84 2.64
N ILE A 30 -10.39 6.70 3.42
CA ILE A 30 -9.06 6.43 3.99
C ILE A 30 -9.04 6.73 5.48
N LYS A 31 -8.42 5.85 6.24
CA LYS A 31 -8.12 6.03 7.65
C LYS A 31 -6.63 5.81 7.87
N ASN A 32 -5.95 6.79 8.42
CA ASN A 32 -4.53 6.73 8.75
C ASN A 32 -4.33 6.60 10.26
N ASP A 33 -3.42 5.72 10.66
CA ASP A 33 -3.00 5.51 12.05
C ASP A 33 -1.47 5.65 12.11
N TYR A 34 -0.99 6.73 12.69
CA TYR A 34 0.43 7.01 12.86
C TYR A 34 0.70 7.76 14.17
N ASN A 35 1.93 7.64 14.68
CA ASN A 35 2.34 8.37 15.86
C ASN A 35 2.49 9.88 15.58
N ILE A 36 2.03 10.70 16.51
CA ILE A 36 2.19 12.16 16.46
C ILE A 36 3.65 12.57 16.68
N THR A 37 4.45 11.72 17.33
CA THR A 37 5.88 11.94 17.54
C THR A 37 6.67 11.79 16.24
N VAL A 38 7.48 12.79 15.96
CA VAL A 38 8.19 12.98 14.69
C VAL A 38 9.03 11.76 14.29
N LEU A 39 8.75 11.21 13.10
CA LEU A 39 9.57 10.22 12.36
C LEU A 39 9.85 8.89 13.09
N ARG A 40 9.03 8.48 14.03
CA ARG A 40 9.18 7.19 14.73
C ARG A 40 7.84 6.45 14.87
N GLY A 41 7.92 5.13 14.85
CA GLY A 41 6.80 4.23 15.08
C GLY A 41 6.06 3.80 13.81
N GLN A 42 4.95 3.17 14.01
CA GLN A 42 4.11 2.65 12.94
C GLN A 42 3.46 3.76 12.11
N SER A 43 3.20 3.45 10.86
CA SER A 43 2.33 4.21 9.97
C SER A 43 1.48 3.22 9.19
N VAL A 44 0.17 3.31 9.34
CA VAL A 44 -0.79 2.40 8.72
C VAL A 44 -1.83 3.19 7.96
N SER A 45 -2.13 2.78 6.72
CA SER A 45 -3.24 3.31 5.93
C SER A 45 -4.23 2.20 5.62
N GLU A 46 -5.48 2.44 5.94
CA GLU A 46 -6.61 1.57 5.62
C GLU A 46 -7.48 2.28 4.58
N ILE A 47 -7.55 1.72 3.38
CA ILE A 47 -8.25 2.32 2.23
C ILE A 47 -9.40 1.42 1.81
N LEU A 48 -10.59 1.99 1.68
CA LEU A 48 -11.77 1.36 1.09
C LEU A 48 -12.02 1.93 -0.29
N LEU A 49 -12.21 1.05 -1.26
CA LEU A 49 -12.66 1.38 -2.61
C LEU A 49 -13.98 0.64 -2.87
N SER A 50 -14.99 1.33 -3.34
CA SER A 50 -16.30 0.75 -3.60
C SER A 50 -17.02 1.44 -4.75
N PRO A 51 -17.73 0.70 -5.62
CA PRO A 51 -18.66 1.31 -6.58
C PRO A 51 -19.86 1.96 -5.87
N GLU A 52 -20.15 1.55 -4.64
CA GLU A 52 -21.26 2.06 -3.85
C GLU A 52 -20.79 3.11 -2.82
N LYS A 53 -21.73 3.89 -2.29
CA LYS A 53 -21.44 4.88 -1.24
C LYS A 53 -20.91 4.20 0.01
N ILE A 54 -19.78 4.70 0.53
CA ILE A 54 -19.15 4.22 1.74
C ILE A 54 -19.70 4.99 2.94
N GLY A 55 -20.31 4.28 3.90
CA GLY A 55 -20.87 4.85 5.12
C GLY A 55 -20.01 4.66 6.38
N TYR A 56 -18.82 4.06 6.26
CA TYR A 56 -17.94 3.75 7.39
C TYR A 56 -16.47 3.88 7.00
N THR A 57 -15.58 3.88 7.99
CA THR A 57 -14.13 3.89 7.83
C THR A 57 -13.49 2.70 8.54
N GLY A 58 -12.29 2.30 8.08
CA GLY A 58 -11.58 1.14 8.62
C GLY A 58 -11.96 -0.17 7.90
N ILE A 59 -11.12 -1.17 8.06
CA ILE A 59 -11.22 -2.45 7.35
C ILE A 59 -11.11 -3.60 8.33
N GLU A 60 -12.11 -4.48 8.37
CA GLU A 60 -12.10 -5.70 9.17
C GLU A 60 -11.51 -6.89 8.40
N SER A 61 -11.85 -7.01 7.12
CA SER A 61 -11.41 -8.09 6.22
C SER A 61 -10.77 -7.51 4.98
N PRO A 62 -9.47 -7.17 5.02
CA PRO A 62 -8.79 -6.59 3.87
C PRO A 62 -8.65 -7.61 2.74
N THR A 63 -8.79 -7.13 1.49
CA THR A 63 -8.52 -7.91 0.28
C THR A 63 -7.05 -7.87 -0.13
N VAL A 64 -6.33 -6.81 0.28
CA VAL A 64 -4.91 -6.62 0.04
C VAL A 64 -4.24 -6.12 1.32
N VAL A 65 -3.10 -6.72 1.66
CA VAL A 65 -2.22 -6.26 2.74
C VAL A 65 -0.80 -6.06 2.21
N LEU A 66 -0.27 -4.85 2.37
CA LEU A 66 1.13 -4.54 2.08
C LEU A 66 1.91 -4.48 3.41
N ALA A 67 2.75 -5.48 3.67
CA ALA A 67 3.52 -5.62 4.91
C ALA A 67 4.95 -5.14 4.67
N LEU A 68 5.22 -3.88 5.01
CA LEU A 68 6.45 -3.17 4.64
C LEU A 68 7.38 -2.86 5.82
N SER A 69 6.93 -3.07 7.07
CA SER A 69 7.77 -2.95 8.26
C SER A 69 7.26 -3.80 9.40
N ASP A 70 8.16 -4.22 10.28
CA ASP A 70 7.79 -4.98 11.49
C ASP A 70 6.89 -4.16 12.42
N GLU A 71 7.12 -2.85 12.54
CA GLU A 71 6.30 -1.94 13.36
C GLU A 71 4.85 -1.87 12.84
N GLY A 72 4.66 -1.76 11.52
CA GLY A 72 3.34 -1.76 10.90
C GLY A 72 2.62 -3.10 11.08
N VAL A 73 3.34 -4.20 10.88
CA VAL A 73 2.81 -5.56 11.09
C VAL A 73 2.42 -5.76 12.55
N ALA A 74 3.28 -5.39 13.51
CA ALA A 74 2.98 -5.50 14.94
C ALA A 74 1.71 -4.73 15.33
N ARG A 75 1.50 -3.55 14.74
CA ARG A 75 0.30 -2.73 14.99
C ARG A 75 -1.01 -3.41 14.57
N ARG A 76 -0.97 -4.27 13.57
CA ARG A 76 -2.13 -4.98 13.01
C ARG A 76 -1.96 -6.50 12.99
N GLN A 77 -1.09 -7.06 13.81
CA GLN A 77 -0.75 -8.49 13.80
C GLN A 77 -1.97 -9.43 13.90
N LYS A 78 -3.01 -9.01 14.60
CA LYS A 78 -4.21 -9.84 14.82
C LYS A 78 -5.01 -10.11 13.54
N ILE A 79 -4.88 -9.29 12.51
CA ILE A 79 -5.63 -9.49 11.26
C ILE A 79 -5.16 -10.71 10.48
N PHE A 80 -3.87 -11.07 10.57
CA PHE A 80 -3.25 -12.09 9.71
C PHE A 80 -3.89 -13.47 9.82
N ALA A 81 -4.23 -13.90 11.03
CA ALA A 81 -4.87 -15.20 11.25
C ALA A 81 -6.32 -15.26 10.70
N ALA A 82 -6.97 -14.10 10.55
CA ALA A 82 -8.35 -13.97 10.08
C ALA A 82 -8.47 -13.59 8.61
N LEU A 83 -7.34 -13.45 7.88
CA LEU A 83 -7.38 -13.14 6.45
C LEU A 83 -8.02 -14.28 5.65
N SER A 84 -8.74 -13.92 4.58
CA SER A 84 -9.26 -14.89 3.63
C SER A 84 -8.12 -15.55 2.84
N PRO A 85 -8.25 -16.82 2.42
CA PRO A 85 -7.34 -17.44 1.44
C PRO A 85 -7.23 -16.67 0.12
N ASP A 86 -8.23 -15.85 -0.23
CA ASP A 86 -8.23 -15.02 -1.42
C ASP A 86 -7.56 -13.64 -1.19
N THR A 87 -7.19 -13.31 0.05
CA THR A 87 -6.46 -12.07 0.35
C THR A 87 -5.05 -12.16 -0.23
N TYR A 88 -4.63 -11.11 -0.91
CA TYR A 88 -3.27 -10.96 -1.40
C TYR A 88 -2.43 -10.20 -0.39
N VAL A 89 -1.33 -10.81 0.06
CA VAL A 89 -0.37 -10.19 0.97
C VAL A 89 0.96 -10.04 0.23
N LEU A 90 1.39 -8.80 0.03
CA LEU A 90 2.74 -8.49 -0.43
C LEU A 90 3.58 -8.11 0.78
N LYS A 91 4.65 -8.85 1.03
CA LYS A 91 5.59 -8.51 2.10
C LYS A 91 6.98 -8.21 1.56
N GLU A 92 7.67 -7.27 2.17
CA GLU A 92 9.10 -7.08 1.98
C GLU A 92 9.86 -8.22 2.65
N ALA A 93 10.91 -8.75 2.00
CA ALA A 93 11.61 -9.96 2.40
C ALA A 93 12.14 -9.95 3.84
N SER A 94 12.60 -8.78 4.34
CA SER A 94 13.10 -8.64 5.70
C SER A 94 12.01 -8.53 6.79
N VAL A 95 10.74 -8.42 6.40
CA VAL A 95 9.62 -8.25 7.32
C VAL A 95 9.03 -9.59 7.71
N ALA A 96 8.93 -9.85 9.01
CA ALA A 96 8.24 -11.02 9.52
C ALA A 96 6.73 -10.78 9.63
N ILE A 97 5.92 -11.75 9.20
CA ILE A 97 4.47 -11.71 9.36
C ILE A 97 3.98 -12.93 10.14
N PRO A 98 2.88 -12.81 10.91
CA PRO A 98 2.24 -13.97 11.53
C PRO A 98 1.74 -14.99 10.50
N GLY A 99 1.50 -16.23 10.94
CA GLY A 99 0.86 -17.25 10.11
C GLY A 99 -0.48 -16.76 9.57
N THR A 100 -0.73 -17.01 8.29
CA THR A 100 -1.94 -16.55 7.60
C THR A 100 -2.38 -17.55 6.54
N PRO A 101 -3.69 -17.74 6.30
CA PRO A 101 -4.20 -18.52 5.17
C PRO A 101 -4.13 -17.77 3.84
N ALA A 102 -3.78 -16.48 3.83
CA ALA A 102 -3.74 -15.62 2.65
C ALA A 102 -2.63 -16.03 1.67
N GLN A 103 -2.74 -15.55 0.42
CA GLN A 103 -1.71 -15.70 -0.60
C GLN A 103 -0.60 -14.69 -0.34
N VAL A 104 0.62 -15.17 -0.06
CA VAL A 104 1.75 -14.31 0.29
C VAL A 104 2.77 -14.28 -0.84
N GLU A 105 3.04 -13.09 -1.37
CA GLU A 105 4.17 -12.81 -2.24
C GLU A 105 5.25 -12.06 -1.45
N GLU A 106 6.48 -12.55 -1.55
CA GLU A 106 7.65 -11.93 -0.92
C GLU A 106 8.52 -11.26 -1.97
N LEU A 107 8.88 -9.99 -1.75
CA LEU A 107 9.79 -9.25 -2.62
C LEU A 107 10.92 -8.62 -1.83
N ASP A 108 12.14 -8.76 -2.34
CA ASP A 108 13.33 -8.11 -1.78
C ASP A 108 13.58 -6.77 -2.50
N PHE A 109 12.94 -5.72 -2.02
CA PHE A 109 13.12 -4.38 -2.55
C PHE A 109 14.55 -3.84 -2.38
N LYS A 110 15.28 -4.33 -1.37
CA LYS A 110 16.70 -3.95 -1.18
C LYS A 110 17.57 -4.54 -2.28
N ALA A 111 17.39 -5.82 -2.61
CA ALA A 111 18.09 -6.46 -3.74
C ALA A 111 17.76 -5.77 -5.08
N MET A 112 16.54 -5.27 -5.23
CA MET A 112 16.11 -4.46 -6.37
C MET A 112 16.65 -3.02 -6.35
N LYS A 113 17.45 -2.64 -5.34
CA LYS A 113 17.98 -1.28 -5.15
C LYS A 113 16.90 -0.20 -5.07
N ILE A 114 15.73 -0.54 -4.51
CA ILE A 114 14.65 0.39 -4.23
C ILE A 114 14.82 0.92 -2.81
N LYS A 115 14.80 2.24 -2.66
CA LYS A 115 14.93 2.89 -1.35
C LYS A 115 13.73 2.58 -0.47
N LYS A 116 13.95 2.47 0.84
CA LYS A 116 12.89 2.19 1.82
C LYS A 116 11.73 3.21 1.76
N THR A 117 12.02 4.47 1.43
CA THR A 117 11.01 5.52 1.22
C THR A 117 10.09 5.25 0.04
N ASP A 118 10.48 4.38 -0.89
CA ASP A 118 9.76 4.10 -2.12
C ASP A 118 9.14 2.69 -2.14
N TRP A 119 9.29 1.91 -1.07
CA TRP A 119 8.73 0.55 -0.99
C TRP A 119 7.20 0.51 -1.10
N ALA A 120 6.52 1.50 -0.50
CA ALA A 120 5.08 1.61 -0.63
C ALA A 120 4.66 1.86 -2.09
N LEU A 121 5.33 2.79 -2.79
CA LEU A 121 5.11 3.02 -4.22
C LEU A 121 5.44 1.79 -5.07
N ALA A 122 6.57 1.13 -4.78
CA ALA A 122 6.97 -0.11 -5.45
C ALA A 122 5.90 -1.20 -5.29
N SER A 123 5.33 -1.33 -4.09
CA SER A 123 4.23 -2.26 -3.85
C SER A 123 2.99 -1.92 -4.67
N LEU A 124 2.64 -0.63 -4.82
CA LEU A 124 1.53 -0.21 -5.70
C LEU A 124 1.83 -0.52 -7.18
N ALA A 125 3.09 -0.41 -7.62
CA ALA A 125 3.48 -0.81 -8.98
C ALA A 125 3.31 -2.32 -9.20
N VAL A 126 3.64 -3.15 -8.20
CA VAL A 126 3.42 -4.61 -8.25
C VAL A 126 1.92 -4.91 -8.32
N LEU A 127 1.09 -4.26 -7.50
CA LEU A 127 -0.37 -4.40 -7.60
C LEU A 127 -0.89 -4.03 -8.99
N ALA A 128 -0.38 -2.92 -9.56
CA ALA A 128 -0.76 -2.47 -10.89
C ALA A 128 -0.35 -3.44 -11.99
N LYS A 129 0.82 -4.08 -11.86
CA LYS A 129 1.29 -5.14 -12.76
C LYS A 129 0.36 -6.35 -12.77
N HIS A 130 -0.09 -6.74 -11.59
CA HIS A 130 -1.01 -7.89 -11.43
C HIS A 130 -2.48 -7.51 -11.60
N GLU A 131 -2.78 -6.24 -11.88
CA GLU A 131 -4.14 -5.70 -11.96
C GLU A 131 -4.98 -5.97 -10.70
N ILE A 132 -4.33 -5.98 -9.54
CA ILE A 132 -4.96 -6.15 -8.23
C ILE A 132 -5.37 -4.76 -7.71
N VAL A 133 -6.68 -4.53 -7.57
CA VAL A 133 -7.29 -3.28 -7.06
C VAL A 133 -7.08 -2.07 -7.98
N LEU A 134 -5.93 -1.94 -8.61
CA LEU A 134 -5.59 -0.84 -9.54
C LEU A 134 -4.76 -1.37 -10.72
N ASN A 135 -4.79 -0.66 -11.82
CA ASN A 135 -3.96 -0.92 -13.00
C ASN A 135 -2.93 0.21 -13.22
N LYS A 136 -2.09 0.05 -14.24
CA LYS A 136 -1.03 1.03 -14.56
C LYS A 136 -1.58 2.43 -14.83
N ASP A 137 -2.65 2.55 -15.60
CA ASP A 137 -3.23 3.84 -15.97
C ASP A 137 -3.77 4.59 -14.74
N MET A 138 -4.44 3.87 -13.84
CA MET A 138 -4.91 4.39 -12.55
C MET A 138 -3.74 4.87 -11.68
N LEU A 139 -2.64 4.11 -11.62
CA LEU A 139 -1.45 4.50 -10.85
C LEU A 139 -0.78 5.74 -11.46
N VAL A 140 -0.62 5.79 -12.79
CA VAL A 140 -0.07 6.95 -13.49
C VAL A 140 -0.92 8.21 -13.26
N PHE A 141 -2.25 8.08 -13.32
CA PHE A 141 -3.16 9.18 -13.00
C PHE A 141 -2.96 9.68 -11.56
N ALA A 142 -2.87 8.76 -10.59
CA ALA A 142 -2.64 9.10 -9.19
C ALA A 142 -1.32 9.84 -8.98
N LEU A 143 -0.24 9.39 -9.61
CA LEU A 143 1.07 10.03 -9.57
C LEU A 143 1.03 11.45 -10.15
N LYS A 144 0.39 11.64 -11.30
CA LYS A 144 0.21 12.96 -11.93
C LYS A 144 -0.63 13.89 -11.06
N SER A 145 -1.65 13.37 -10.42
CA SER A 145 -2.54 14.16 -9.56
C SER A 145 -1.87 14.60 -8.25
N ARG A 146 -0.92 13.82 -7.75
CA ARG A 146 -0.32 14.02 -6.42
C ARG A 146 1.02 14.75 -6.48
N PHE A 147 1.78 14.59 -7.55
CA PHE A 147 3.16 15.06 -7.65
C PHE A 147 3.37 16.12 -8.73
N ASN A 148 4.36 17.00 -8.51
CA ASN A 148 4.89 17.83 -9.55
C ASN A 148 5.70 16.98 -10.56
N GLU A 149 6.04 17.55 -11.70
CA GLU A 149 6.73 16.85 -12.80
C GLU A 149 8.01 16.14 -12.36
N LYS A 150 8.84 16.78 -11.53
CA LYS A 150 10.08 16.18 -11.04
C LYS A 150 9.85 14.93 -10.20
N LEU A 151 8.91 15.00 -9.25
CA LEU A 151 8.57 13.85 -8.40
C LEU A 151 7.82 12.78 -9.17
N PHE A 152 7.00 13.16 -10.14
CA PHE A 152 6.35 12.23 -11.05
C PHE A 152 7.37 11.41 -11.82
N ASN A 153 8.36 12.05 -12.46
CA ASN A 153 9.39 11.37 -13.24
C ASN A 153 10.22 10.41 -12.37
N LEU A 154 10.64 10.86 -11.17
CA LEU A 154 11.36 9.99 -10.22
C LEU A 154 10.51 8.79 -9.77
N SER A 155 9.22 8.99 -9.58
CA SER A 155 8.30 7.91 -9.19
C SER A 155 8.11 6.92 -10.33
N MET A 156 8.02 7.41 -11.57
CA MET A 156 7.92 6.55 -12.76
C MET A 156 9.17 5.69 -12.96
N GLU A 157 10.36 6.15 -12.62
CA GLU A 157 11.57 5.30 -12.63
C GLU A 157 11.43 4.06 -11.73
N THR A 158 10.78 4.21 -10.57
CA THR A 158 10.49 3.08 -9.68
C THR A 158 9.40 2.18 -10.25
N VAL A 159 8.35 2.76 -10.80
CA VAL A 159 7.24 2.02 -11.41
C VAL A 159 7.72 1.20 -12.60
N ASP A 160 8.49 1.79 -13.51
CA ASP A 160 8.97 1.15 -14.75
C ASP A 160 9.98 0.01 -14.50
N LYS A 161 10.57 -0.05 -13.30
CA LYS A 161 11.42 -1.21 -12.90
C LYS A 161 10.60 -2.45 -12.54
N LEU A 162 9.32 -2.28 -12.25
CA LEU A 162 8.47 -3.33 -11.67
C LEU A 162 7.34 -3.79 -12.57
N ILE A 163 6.90 -2.93 -13.50
CA ILE A 163 5.81 -3.25 -14.45
C ILE A 163 6.31 -3.80 -15.79
#